data_8c2f990819b0f4f3f69ac840c9c0b584
#
_entry.id   8c2f990819b0f4f3f69ac840c9c0b584
#
_cell.length_a   1.000
_cell.length_b   1.000
_cell.length_c   1.000
_cell.angle_alpha   90.00
_cell.angle_beta   90.00
_cell.angle_gamma   90.00
#
_symmetry.space_group_name_H-M   'P 1'
#
loop_
_entity.id
_entity.type
_entity.pdbx_description
1 polymer ?
#
loop_
_entity_poly.entity_id
_entity_poly.type
_entity_poly.pdbx_seq_one_letter_code
_entity_poly.pdbx_strand_id
1 'polypeptide(L)' 'MLYTITANGKSIQINAISAETAVSSQMCWYGYDTIFTVSDSNGNTEKYRKIKSKDATTGYTDLIKEVYG' A
#
# COMPACT_ATOMS: atom_id res chain seq x y z
N MET A 1 7.59 10.58 8.23
CA MET A 1 7.64 9.37 9.07
C MET A 1 8.15 8.19 8.25
N LEU A 2 8.96 7.35 8.86
CA LEU A 2 9.49 6.18 8.18
C LEU A 2 8.51 5.01 8.25
N TYR A 3 8.20 4.43 7.09
CA TYR A 3 7.31 3.27 6.99
C TYR A 3 8.07 2.09 6.40
N THR A 4 7.76 0.89 6.88
CA THR A 4 8.23 -0.37 6.30
C THR A 4 7.07 -0.98 5.53
N ILE A 5 7.27 -1.21 4.24
CA ILE A 5 6.26 -1.80 3.36
C ILE A 5 6.73 -3.20 2.98
N THR A 6 5.87 -4.19 3.22
CA THR A 6 6.12 -5.58 2.85
C THR A 6 5.10 -6.02 1.82
N ALA A 7 5.57 -6.54 0.70
CA ALA A 7 4.74 -7.10 -0.36
C ALA A 7 5.50 -8.23 -1.05
N ASN A 8 4.82 -9.32 -1.35
CA ASN A 8 5.38 -10.47 -2.06
C ASN A 8 6.69 -10.99 -1.42
N GLY A 9 6.77 -10.94 -0.09
CA GLY A 9 7.92 -11.44 0.66
C GLY A 9 9.12 -10.48 0.71
N LYS A 10 8.98 -9.27 0.17
CA LYS A 10 10.03 -8.25 0.20
C LYS A 10 9.61 -7.07 1.06
N SER A 11 10.55 -6.51 1.82
CA SER A 11 10.33 -5.34 2.67
C SER A 11 11.25 -4.21 2.26
N ILE A 12 10.69 -3.00 2.20
CA ILE A 12 11.45 -1.78 1.95
C ILE A 12 11.03 -0.71 2.95
N GLN A 13 11.89 0.30 3.13
CA GLN A 13 11.60 1.43 4.01
C GLN A 13 11.45 2.69 3.18
N ILE A 14 10.39 3.46 3.47
CA ILE A 14 10.06 4.69 2.75
C ILE A 14 9.68 5.77 3.73
N ASN A 15 10.21 6.97 3.53
CA ASN A 15 9.77 8.15 4.24
C ASN A 15 8.58 8.77 3.53
N ALA A 16 7.48 8.98 4.24
CA ALA A 16 6.26 9.55 3.69
C ALA A 16 5.46 10.28 4.77
N ILE A 17 4.48 11.06 4.33
CA ILE A 17 3.60 11.79 5.26
C ILE A 17 2.50 10.90 5.85
N SER A 18 2.20 9.78 5.19
CA SER A 18 1.21 8.82 5.67
C SER A 18 1.50 7.43 5.11
N ALA A 19 0.91 6.41 5.73
CA ALA A 19 1.02 5.03 5.26
C ALA A 19 0.48 4.87 3.84
N GLU A 20 -0.67 5.48 3.54
CA GLU A 20 -1.27 5.43 2.21
C GLU A 20 -0.34 6.04 1.16
N THR A 21 0.28 7.18 1.46
CA THR A 21 1.23 7.83 0.56
C THR A 21 2.44 6.93 0.30
N ALA A 22 2.95 6.27 1.34
CA ALA A 22 4.07 5.35 1.21
C ALA A 22 3.73 4.19 0.27
N VAL A 23 2.57 3.56 0.47
CA VAL A 23 2.12 2.46 -0.38
C VAL A 23 1.87 2.93 -1.81
N SER A 24 1.23 4.09 -1.97
CA SER A 24 0.95 4.66 -3.29
C SER A 24 2.21 4.87 -4.13
N SER A 25 3.31 5.24 -3.49
CA SER A 25 4.58 5.45 -4.18
C SER A 25 5.19 4.15 -4.73
N GLN A 26 4.78 3.00 -4.20
CA GLN A 26 5.33 1.71 -4.57
C GLN A 26 4.38 0.83 -5.38
N MET A 27 3.08 1.13 -5.36
CA MET A 27 2.08 0.23 -5.95
C MET A 27 2.23 0.03 -7.45
N CYS A 28 2.84 0.97 -8.17
CA CYS A 28 3.03 0.86 -9.62
C CYS A 28 3.97 -0.31 -10.01
N TRP A 29 4.81 -0.76 -9.08
CA TRP A 29 5.74 -1.87 -9.30
C TRP A 29 5.12 -3.25 -9.08
N TYR A 30 3.85 -3.29 -8.65
CA TYR A 30 3.16 -4.54 -8.28
C TYR A 30 1.86 -4.68 -9.08
N GLY A 31 1.43 -5.92 -9.27
CA GLY A 31 0.17 -6.22 -9.96
C GLY A 31 -1.06 -5.96 -9.09
N TYR A 32 -2.23 -6.04 -9.71
CA TYR A 32 -3.50 -5.96 -8.99
C TYR A 32 -3.63 -7.09 -7.98
N ASP A 33 -4.41 -6.85 -6.92
CA ASP A 33 -4.64 -7.77 -5.80
C ASP A 33 -3.40 -8.01 -4.93
N THR A 34 -2.32 -7.27 -5.12
CA THR A 34 -1.18 -7.32 -4.22
C THR A 34 -1.55 -6.72 -2.88
N ILE A 35 -1.24 -7.45 -1.81
CA ILE A 35 -1.44 -6.98 -0.43
C ILE A 35 -0.15 -6.34 0.06
N PHE A 36 -0.26 -5.08 0.48
CA PHE A 36 0.85 -4.34 1.08
C PHE A 36 0.63 -4.26 2.57
N THR A 37 1.58 -4.75 3.34
CA THR A 37 1.59 -4.57 4.80
C THR A 37 2.52 -3.41 5.11
N VAL A 38 2.01 -2.36 5.75
CA VAL A 38 2.79 -1.18 6.07
C VAL A 38 2.82 -0.97 7.57
N SER A 39 4.02 -0.79 8.11
CA SER A 39 4.24 -0.59 9.54
C SER A 39 4.98 0.74 9.74
N ASP A 40 4.62 1.45 10.81
CA ASP A 40 5.37 2.65 11.22
C ASP A 40 6.34 2.33 12.36
N SER A 41 7.08 3.36 12.80
CA SER A 41 8.05 3.22 13.89
C SER A 41 7.40 3.02 15.27
N ASN A 42 6.10 3.24 15.39
CA ASN A 42 5.34 3.05 16.63
C ASN A 42 4.72 1.65 16.72
N GLY A 43 4.94 0.80 15.73
CA GLY A 43 4.38 -0.54 15.71
C GLY A 43 2.97 -0.64 15.15
N ASN A 44 2.40 0.45 14.65
CA ASN A 44 1.11 0.42 13.98
C ASN A 44 1.26 -0.25 12.61
N THR A 45 0.36 -1.17 12.31
CA THR A 45 0.40 -1.92 11.05
C THR A 45 -0.95 -1.78 10.34
N GLU A 46 -0.90 -1.49 9.05
CA GLU A 46 -2.06 -1.39 8.19
C GLU A 46 -1.83 -2.25 6.95
N LYS A 47 -2.91 -2.70 6.33
CA LYS A 47 -2.84 -3.45 5.08
C LYS A 47 -3.64 -2.76 4.01
N TYR A 48 -3.09 -2.75 2.81
CA TYR A 48 -3.71 -2.16 1.62
C TYR A 48 -3.68 -3.17 0.49
N ARG A 49 -4.72 -3.14 -0.34
CA ARG A 49 -4.78 -3.94 -1.55
C ARG A 49 -4.83 -3.04 -2.77
N LYS A 50 -3.99 -3.31 -3.76
CA LYS A 50 -4.04 -2.62 -5.05
C LYS A 50 -5.20 -3.19 -5.86
N ILE A 51 -6.13 -2.31 -6.28
CA ILE A 51 -7.25 -2.69 -7.11
C ILE A 51 -7.34 -1.82 -8.35
N LYS A 52 -8.08 -2.30 -9.35
CA LYS A 52 -8.46 -1.48 -10.50
C LYS A 52 -9.66 -0.63 -10.09
N SER A 53 -9.60 0.69 -10.32
CA SER A 53 -10.69 1.59 -9.97
C SER A 53 -11.97 1.24 -10.73
N LYS A 54 -13.13 1.28 -10.06
CA LYS A 54 -14.42 1.01 -10.67
C LYS A 54 -14.83 2.08 -11.69
N ASP A 55 -14.35 3.31 -11.52
CA ASP A 55 -14.64 4.43 -12.42
C ASP A 55 -13.64 4.54 -13.56
N ALA A 56 -12.92 3.48 -13.81
CA ALA A 56 -11.79 3.49 -14.72
C ALA A 56 -12.21 3.36 -16.19
N THR A 57 -12.93 4.35 -16.68
CA THR A 57 -12.89 4.63 -18.11
C THR A 57 -11.47 5.05 -18.53
N THR A 58 -10.61 5.31 -17.57
CA THR A 58 -9.25 5.81 -17.75
C THR A 58 -8.16 4.87 -17.23
N GLY A 59 -8.51 3.72 -16.66
CA GLY A 59 -7.54 2.73 -16.19
C GLY A 59 -6.81 3.07 -14.90
N TYR A 60 -7.36 3.93 -14.06
CA TYR A 60 -6.75 4.29 -12.79
C TYR A 60 -6.69 3.12 -11.81
N THR A 61 -5.62 3.10 -11.04
CA THR A 61 -5.40 2.13 -9.98
C THR A 61 -5.74 2.77 -8.64
N ASP A 62 -6.43 2.03 -7.78
CA ASP A 62 -6.77 2.49 -6.44
C ASP A 62 -6.21 1.55 -5.37
N LEU A 63 -6.17 2.06 -4.14
CA LEU A 63 -5.83 1.28 -2.96
C LEU A 63 -7.05 1.16 -2.07
N ILE A 64 -7.32 -0.04 -1.59
CA ILE A 64 -8.32 -0.28 -0.55
C ILE A 64 -7.57 -0.62 0.73
N LYS A 65 -7.91 0.10 1.81
CA LYS A 65 -7.43 -0.26 3.13
C LYS A 65 -8.17 -1.50 3.61
N GLU A 66 -7.43 -2.56 3.89
CA GLU A 66 -7.99 -3.79 4.46
C GLU A 66 -8.10 -3.63 5.97
N VAL A 67 -9.31 -3.79 6.48
CA VAL A 67 -9.55 -3.74 7.92
C VAL A 67 -9.77 -5.16 8.41
N TYR A 68 -8.88 -5.61 9.30
CA TYR A 68 -9.00 -6.91 9.96
C TYR A 68 -9.58 -6.67 11.35
N GLY A 69 -10.85 -6.98 11.45
CA GLY A 69 -11.57 -6.87 12.72
C GLY A 69 -11.34 -8.07 13.60
#